data_0957a0047bb8427bfbca94db67dffe78
#
_entry.id   0957a0047bb8427bfbca94db67dffe78
#
_cell.length_a   1.000
_cell.length_b   1.000
_cell.length_c   1.000
_cell.angle_alpha   90.00
_cell.angle_beta   90.00
_cell.angle_gamma   90.00
#
_symmetry.space_group_name_H-M   'P 1'
#
loop_
_entity.id
_entity.type
_entity.pdbx_description
1 polymer ?
#
loop_
_entity_poly.entity_id
_entity_poly.type
_entity_poly.pdbx_seq_one_letter_code
_entity_poly.pdbx_strand_id
1 'polypeptide(L)'
;MKRILLIAGLILFSVAGFYGYQFYHKAFSVNTPSVLDNNILLIQEGAVLEDVIDSLVANGQILKEDHFRWTAGKMNYYDGTIRKGRYVIPAPASSKTLISLLRGGKQTPLGLTIQNVRTIEQMCGRVAARLEFDSIDLATYLNTRFDSVAGTRPETRLTRFIPNTYEFYWTVTPEDFCKRMLKEYDRFWTDEKKAKAVAIGLTPEE
;
A
#
# COMPACT_ATOMS: atom_id res chain seq x y z
N MET A 1 -17.16 60.33 0.01
CA MET A 1 -16.88 59.18 -0.87
C MET A 1 -15.49 58.54 -0.63
N LYS A 2 -14.36 59.27 -0.70
CA LYS A 2 -13.01 58.66 -0.53
C LYS A 2 -12.81 57.88 0.79
N ARG A 3 -13.31 58.42 1.94
CA ARG A 3 -13.19 57.72 3.25
C ARG A 3 -13.99 56.41 3.31
N ILE A 4 -15.17 56.38 2.69
CA ILE A 4 -16.01 55.17 2.64
C ILE A 4 -15.33 54.08 1.78
N LEU A 5 -14.72 54.45 0.66
CA LEU A 5 -13.96 53.53 -0.20
C LEU A 5 -12.73 52.97 0.52
N LEU A 6 -12.02 53.80 1.32
CA LEU A 6 -10.89 53.36 2.13
C LEU A 6 -11.32 52.34 3.21
N ILE A 7 -12.43 52.60 3.91
CA ILE A 7 -12.96 51.71 4.94
C ILE A 7 -13.42 50.37 4.28
N ALA A 8 -14.13 50.46 3.17
CA ALA A 8 -14.54 49.28 2.43
C ALA A 8 -13.36 48.41 1.93
N GLY A 9 -12.30 49.09 1.44
CA GLY A 9 -11.05 48.40 1.05
C GLY A 9 -10.35 47.71 2.21
N LEU A 10 -10.31 48.35 3.39
CA LEU A 10 -9.69 47.81 4.60
C LEU A 10 -10.49 46.59 5.13
N ILE A 11 -11.83 46.64 5.08
CA ILE A 11 -12.68 45.52 5.44
C ILE A 11 -12.45 44.36 4.48
N LEU A 12 -12.44 44.61 3.17
CA LEU A 12 -12.21 43.57 2.16
C LEU A 12 -10.84 42.92 2.35
N PHE A 13 -9.80 43.72 2.62
CA PHE A 13 -8.45 43.22 2.89
C PHE A 13 -8.41 42.35 4.15
N SER A 14 -9.07 42.76 5.23
CA SER A 14 -9.14 42.02 6.49
C SER A 14 -9.89 40.70 6.31
N VAL A 15 -10.99 40.70 5.55
CA VAL A 15 -11.76 39.49 5.22
C VAL A 15 -10.93 38.55 4.37
N ALA A 16 -10.26 39.04 3.33
CA ALA A 16 -9.38 38.23 2.49
C ALA A 16 -8.20 37.65 3.30
N GLY A 17 -7.61 38.42 4.18
CA GLY A 17 -6.54 37.98 5.10
C GLY A 17 -7.02 36.89 6.05
N PHE A 18 -8.22 37.05 6.62
CA PHE A 18 -8.83 36.03 7.49
C PHE A 18 -9.09 34.70 6.76
N TYR A 19 -9.68 34.75 5.56
CA TYR A 19 -9.91 33.56 4.77
C TYR A 19 -8.59 32.91 4.28
N GLY A 20 -7.61 33.73 3.91
CA GLY A 20 -6.26 33.27 3.55
C GLY A 20 -5.57 32.55 4.71
N TYR A 21 -5.67 33.11 5.92
CA TYR A 21 -5.14 32.47 7.13
C TYR A 21 -5.84 31.15 7.44
N GLN A 22 -7.17 31.11 7.37
CA GLN A 22 -7.96 29.88 7.56
C GLN A 22 -7.59 28.81 6.55
N PHE A 23 -7.45 29.19 5.28
CA PHE A 23 -7.01 28.30 4.22
C PHE A 23 -5.63 27.72 4.52
N TYR A 24 -4.67 28.58 4.83
CA TYR A 24 -3.31 28.16 5.14
C TYR A 24 -3.31 27.21 6.33
N HIS A 25 -3.98 27.58 7.41
CA HIS A 25 -4.00 26.80 8.63
C HIS A 25 -4.63 25.41 8.43
N LYS A 26 -5.75 25.30 7.71
CA LYS A 26 -6.41 24.01 7.48
C LYS A 26 -5.58 23.07 6.59
N ALA A 27 -4.94 23.59 5.55
CA ALA A 27 -4.24 22.77 4.58
C ALA A 27 -2.80 22.42 5.00
N PHE A 28 -2.08 23.38 5.60
CA PHE A 28 -0.64 23.29 5.79
C PHE A 28 -0.19 23.11 7.25
N SER A 29 -1.06 23.35 8.24
CA SER A 29 -0.68 23.04 9.63
C SER A 29 -0.54 21.53 9.80
N VAL A 30 0.29 21.14 10.75
CA VAL A 30 0.45 19.73 11.13
C VAL A 30 -0.90 19.15 11.55
N ASN A 31 -1.28 18.06 10.97
CA ASN A 31 -2.52 17.35 11.25
C ASN A 31 -2.33 15.86 11.58
N THR A 32 -1.09 15.42 11.72
CA THR A 32 -0.77 14.10 12.29
C THR A 32 -0.10 14.26 13.65
N PRO A 33 -0.25 13.32 14.58
CA PRO A 33 0.58 13.25 15.76
C PRO A 33 2.07 13.21 15.40
N SER A 34 2.94 13.68 16.31
CA SER A 34 4.40 13.62 16.10
C SER A 34 4.94 12.19 16.12
N VAL A 35 4.26 11.31 16.85
CA VAL A 35 4.54 9.86 16.92
C VAL A 35 3.25 9.13 16.66
N LEU A 36 3.28 8.11 15.80
CA LEU A 36 2.16 7.24 15.47
C LEU A 36 2.45 5.84 16.01
N ASP A 37 1.56 5.27 16.80
CA ASP A 37 1.62 3.88 17.25
C ASP A 37 1.45 2.93 16.07
N ASN A 38 0.54 3.27 15.16
CA ASN A 38 0.36 2.61 13.88
C ASN A 38 0.43 3.65 12.76
N ASN A 39 1.47 3.58 11.95
CA ASN A 39 1.65 4.48 10.81
C ASN A 39 1.17 3.86 9.48
N ILE A 40 0.53 2.70 9.50
CA ILE A 40 0.06 2.01 8.30
C ILE A 40 -1.42 2.31 8.09
N LEU A 41 -1.76 2.78 6.90
CA LEU A 41 -3.12 2.90 6.41
C LEU A 41 -3.31 1.92 5.25
N LEU A 42 -4.32 1.05 5.37
CA LEU A 42 -4.75 0.14 4.31
C LEU A 42 -6.05 0.68 3.70
N ILE A 43 -6.05 0.85 2.39
CA ILE A 43 -7.23 1.28 1.62
C ILE A 43 -7.59 0.14 0.68
N GLN A 44 -8.77 -0.42 0.86
CA GLN A 44 -9.30 -1.52 0.04
C GLN A 44 -9.84 -1.02 -1.30
N GLU A 45 -10.08 -1.93 -2.23
CA GLU A 45 -10.75 -1.62 -3.48
C GLU A 45 -12.18 -1.14 -3.24
N GLY A 46 -12.58 -0.08 -3.96
CA GLY A 46 -13.92 0.50 -3.82
C GLY A 46 -14.13 1.37 -2.59
N ALA A 47 -13.09 1.61 -1.76
CA ALA A 47 -13.20 2.48 -0.60
C ALA A 47 -13.65 3.89 -1.00
N VAL A 48 -14.53 4.49 -0.21
CA VAL A 48 -14.99 5.87 -0.34
C VAL A 48 -14.23 6.80 0.61
N LEU A 49 -14.38 8.12 0.45
CA LEU A 49 -13.65 9.10 1.27
C LEU A 49 -13.93 8.92 2.77
N GLU A 50 -15.15 8.56 3.12
CA GLU A 50 -15.52 8.32 4.52
C GLU A 50 -14.73 7.15 5.11
N ASP A 51 -14.58 6.04 4.39
CA ASP A 51 -13.81 4.88 4.85
C ASP A 51 -12.36 5.26 5.14
N VAL A 52 -11.78 6.13 4.30
CA VAL A 52 -10.41 6.63 4.50
C VAL A 52 -10.33 7.50 5.75
N ILE A 53 -11.29 8.41 5.95
CA ILE A 53 -11.34 9.29 7.11
C ILE A 53 -11.53 8.48 8.38
N ASP A 54 -12.50 7.56 8.40
CA ASP A 54 -12.80 6.70 9.53
C ASP A 54 -11.57 5.86 9.93
N SER A 55 -10.87 5.32 8.93
CA SER A 55 -9.62 4.57 9.17
C SER A 55 -8.51 5.45 9.76
N LEU A 56 -8.34 6.68 9.25
CA LEU A 56 -7.35 7.62 9.77
C LEU A 56 -7.67 8.05 11.21
N VAL A 57 -8.94 8.25 11.53
CA VAL A 57 -9.41 8.62 12.88
C VAL A 57 -9.27 7.43 13.83
N ALA A 58 -9.74 6.25 13.43
CA ALA A 58 -9.68 5.03 14.25
C ALA A 58 -8.25 4.64 14.62
N ASN A 59 -7.30 4.85 13.68
CA ASN A 59 -5.87 4.60 13.91
C ASN A 59 -5.15 5.77 14.62
N GLY A 60 -5.84 6.85 14.97
CA GLY A 60 -5.23 8.03 15.58
C GLY A 60 -4.20 8.73 14.67
N GLN A 61 -4.35 8.61 13.36
CA GLN A 61 -3.39 9.10 12.37
C GLN A 61 -3.62 10.57 11.99
N ILE A 62 -4.79 11.13 12.32
CA ILE A 62 -5.09 12.56 12.15
C ILE A 62 -5.61 13.17 13.45
N LEU A 63 -5.27 14.46 13.67
CA LEU A 63 -5.67 15.24 14.85
C LEU A 63 -7.00 15.97 14.66
N LYS A 64 -7.25 16.43 13.43
CA LYS A 64 -8.42 17.27 13.08
C LYS A 64 -9.03 16.74 11.78
N GLU A 65 -10.13 16.03 11.93
CA GLU A 65 -10.88 15.48 10.80
C GLU A 65 -11.40 16.57 9.86
N ASP A 66 -11.94 17.66 10.41
CA ASP A 66 -12.49 18.78 9.63
C ASP A 66 -11.43 19.44 8.73
N HIS A 67 -10.18 19.52 9.17
CA HIS A 67 -9.05 19.99 8.36
C HIS A 67 -8.76 19.06 7.19
N PHE A 68 -8.76 17.75 7.45
CA PHE A 68 -8.53 16.75 6.40
C PHE A 68 -9.65 16.78 5.37
N ARG A 69 -10.91 16.71 5.82
CA ARG A 69 -12.12 16.72 4.99
C ARG A 69 -12.19 17.98 4.11
N TRP A 70 -11.99 19.15 4.72
CA TRP A 70 -11.98 20.42 3.99
C TRP A 70 -10.86 20.47 2.93
N THR A 71 -9.66 20.02 3.27
CA THR A 71 -8.52 19.99 2.35
C THR A 71 -8.74 18.99 1.22
N ALA A 72 -9.34 17.83 1.51
CA ALA A 72 -9.73 16.82 0.53
C ALA A 72 -10.63 17.42 -0.55
N GLY A 73 -11.68 18.17 -0.15
CA GLY A 73 -12.54 18.86 -1.09
C GLY A 73 -11.80 19.89 -1.95
N LYS A 74 -10.85 20.65 -1.36
CA LYS A 74 -10.05 21.64 -2.12
C LYS A 74 -9.04 21.01 -3.08
N MET A 75 -8.58 19.81 -2.79
CA MET A 75 -7.61 19.07 -3.61
C MET A 75 -8.26 18.09 -4.58
N ASN A 76 -9.58 18.10 -4.72
CA ASN A 76 -10.33 17.15 -5.54
C ASN A 76 -9.98 15.69 -5.19
N TYR A 77 -9.94 15.40 -3.90
CA TYR A 77 -9.80 14.05 -3.38
C TYR A 77 -11.17 13.57 -2.91
N TYR A 78 -11.80 12.71 -3.71
CA TYR A 78 -13.15 12.19 -3.54
C TYR A 78 -13.21 10.74 -4.03
N ASP A 79 -14.32 10.06 -3.87
CA ASP A 79 -14.50 8.62 -4.07
C ASP A 79 -13.90 8.07 -5.38
N GLY A 80 -14.06 8.77 -6.50
CA GLY A 80 -13.49 8.37 -7.79
C GLY A 80 -11.96 8.56 -7.91
N THR A 81 -11.30 9.19 -6.93
CA THR A 81 -9.85 9.45 -6.95
C THR A 81 -9.08 8.66 -5.91
N ILE A 82 -9.78 7.91 -5.06
CA ILE A 82 -9.17 7.08 -4.01
C ILE A 82 -8.51 5.87 -4.66
N ARG A 83 -7.27 5.63 -4.25
CA ARG A 83 -6.47 4.52 -4.75
C ARG A 83 -6.24 3.51 -3.65
N LYS A 84 -6.63 2.25 -3.91
CA LYS A 84 -6.34 1.16 -2.99
C LYS A 84 -4.83 1.02 -2.74
N GLY A 85 -4.47 0.52 -1.59
CA GLY A 85 -3.07 0.26 -1.28
C GLY A 85 -2.70 0.35 0.19
N ARG A 86 -1.45 0.04 0.44
CA ARG A 86 -0.80 0.21 1.73
C ARG A 86 0.04 1.48 1.72
N TYR A 87 -0.28 2.39 2.62
CA TYR A 87 0.39 3.68 2.76
C TYR A 87 1.05 3.79 4.12
N VAL A 88 2.27 4.28 4.15
CA VAL A 88 2.93 4.68 5.40
C VAL A 88 2.68 6.16 5.60
N ILE A 89 1.92 6.48 6.65
CA ILE A 89 1.55 7.84 6.99
C ILE A 89 2.77 8.55 7.60
N PRO A 90 3.24 9.64 6.98
CA PRO A 90 4.34 10.42 7.53
C PRO A 90 3.89 11.19 8.79
N ALA A 91 4.78 11.28 9.76
CA ALA A 91 4.56 12.06 10.98
C ALA A 91 5.83 12.84 11.35
N PRO A 92 5.76 14.15 11.57
CA PRO A 92 4.57 15.01 11.45
C PRO A 92 4.24 15.34 9.98
N ALA A 93 2.95 15.45 9.65
CA ALA A 93 2.49 15.83 8.32
C ALA A 93 1.25 16.73 8.36
N SER A 94 1.05 17.51 7.29
CA SER A 94 -0.17 18.30 7.08
C SER A 94 -1.23 17.52 6.31
N SER A 95 -2.49 17.96 6.37
CA SER A 95 -3.58 17.41 5.57
C SER A 95 -3.25 17.40 4.07
N LYS A 96 -2.61 18.47 3.57
CA LYS A 96 -2.15 18.54 2.17
C LYS A 96 -1.16 17.44 1.82
N THR A 97 -0.19 17.18 2.70
CA THR A 97 0.82 16.14 2.50
C THR A 97 0.18 14.75 2.44
N LEU A 98 -0.73 14.46 3.38
CA LEU A 98 -1.47 13.19 3.41
C LEU A 98 -2.28 12.99 2.13
N ILE A 99 -3.09 13.98 1.75
CA ILE A 99 -3.93 13.87 0.56
C ILE A 99 -3.08 13.73 -0.72
N SER A 100 -1.95 14.44 -0.80
CA SER A 100 -1.03 14.29 -1.93
C SER A 100 -0.44 12.88 -2.03
N LEU A 101 -0.11 12.26 -0.89
CA LEU A 101 0.36 10.88 -0.81
C LEU A 101 -0.73 9.90 -1.30
N LEU A 102 -1.93 9.99 -0.73
CA LEU A 102 -3.03 9.07 -1.00
C LEU A 102 -3.55 9.21 -2.44
N ARG A 103 -3.80 10.44 -2.90
CA ARG A 103 -4.22 10.72 -4.28
C ARG A 103 -3.17 10.30 -5.31
N GLY A 104 -1.89 10.46 -4.98
CA GLY A 104 -0.79 10.03 -5.83
C GLY A 104 -0.66 8.52 -5.97
N GLY A 105 -1.31 7.73 -5.10
CA GLY A 105 -1.24 6.28 -5.11
C GLY A 105 0.16 5.73 -4.83
N LYS A 106 1.00 6.49 -4.12
CA LYS A 106 2.38 6.09 -3.81
C LYS A 106 2.38 5.07 -2.67
N GLN A 107 2.02 3.83 -3.01
CA GLN A 107 2.06 2.72 -2.08
C GLN A 107 3.48 2.48 -1.57
N THR A 108 3.58 2.03 -0.32
CA THR A 108 4.84 1.56 0.26
C THR A 108 4.87 0.04 0.23
N PRO A 109 5.85 -0.59 -0.44
CA PRO A 109 5.96 -2.04 -0.44
C PRO A 109 6.20 -2.57 0.97
N LEU A 110 5.89 -3.83 1.17
CA LEU A 110 6.18 -4.55 2.41
C LEU A 110 7.14 -5.71 2.15
N GLY A 111 7.98 -6.01 3.13
CA GLY A 111 8.84 -7.18 3.12
C GLY A 111 8.03 -8.42 3.48
N LEU A 112 8.02 -9.40 2.60
CA LEU A 112 7.42 -10.71 2.79
C LEU A 112 8.51 -11.77 2.85
N THR A 113 8.69 -12.39 4.01
CA THR A 113 9.70 -13.44 4.20
C THR A 113 9.08 -14.82 4.01
N ILE A 114 9.57 -15.55 3.04
CA ILE A 114 9.24 -16.96 2.79
C ILE A 114 10.42 -17.80 3.31
N GLN A 115 10.22 -18.49 4.41
CA GLN A 115 11.21 -19.39 5.00
C GLN A 115 10.54 -20.40 5.94
N ASN A 116 11.17 -21.54 6.15
CA ASN A 116 10.67 -22.59 7.05
C ASN A 116 9.21 -22.99 6.77
N VAL A 117 8.88 -23.13 5.49
CA VAL A 117 7.56 -23.55 5.01
C VAL A 117 7.69 -25.01 4.55
N ARG A 118 6.83 -25.87 5.06
CA ARG A 118 6.83 -27.31 4.76
C ARG A 118 5.66 -27.75 3.88
N THR A 119 4.59 -26.98 3.87
CA THR A 119 3.39 -27.27 3.06
C THR A 119 2.89 -26.03 2.33
N ILE A 120 2.16 -26.24 1.26
CA ILE A 120 1.52 -25.16 0.47
C ILE A 120 0.54 -24.37 1.33
N GLU A 121 -0.21 -25.06 2.20
CA GLU A 121 -1.19 -24.42 3.09
C GLU A 121 -0.50 -23.45 4.07
N GLN A 122 0.64 -23.87 4.65
CA GLN A 122 1.44 -22.98 5.52
C GLN A 122 1.95 -21.77 4.75
N MET A 123 2.37 -21.94 3.49
CA MET A 123 2.81 -20.85 2.63
C MET A 123 1.64 -19.89 2.35
N CYS A 124 0.50 -20.40 1.90
CA CYS A 124 -0.69 -19.62 1.63
C CYS A 124 -1.11 -18.78 2.86
N GLY A 125 -1.14 -19.41 4.04
CA GLY A 125 -1.48 -18.69 5.28
C GLY A 125 -0.48 -17.59 5.64
N ARG A 126 0.83 -17.80 5.49
CA ARG A 126 1.85 -16.78 5.77
C ARG A 126 1.81 -15.62 4.78
N VAL A 127 1.61 -15.91 3.51
CA VAL A 127 1.55 -14.91 2.45
C VAL A 127 0.30 -14.06 2.61
N ALA A 128 -0.87 -14.70 2.78
CA ALA A 128 -2.15 -14.03 2.96
C ALA A 128 -2.20 -13.16 4.23
N ALA A 129 -1.52 -13.54 5.30
CA ALA A 129 -1.43 -12.72 6.52
C ALA A 129 -0.77 -11.34 6.30
N ARG A 130 -0.12 -11.12 5.16
CA ARG A 130 0.64 -9.90 4.84
C ARG A 130 0.12 -9.13 3.63
N LEU A 131 -0.72 -9.74 2.81
CA LEU A 131 -1.21 -9.19 1.55
C LEU A 131 -2.73 -9.00 1.58
N GLU A 132 -3.31 -8.42 0.53
CA GLU A 132 -4.74 -8.12 0.44
C GLU A 132 -5.57 -9.39 0.22
N PHE A 133 -5.10 -10.29 -0.65
CA PHE A 133 -5.80 -11.53 -0.94
C PHE A 133 -5.73 -12.53 0.22
N ASP A 134 -6.70 -13.39 0.34
CA ASP A 134 -6.74 -14.42 1.38
C ASP A 134 -5.99 -15.72 0.98
N SER A 135 -5.90 -16.64 1.93
CA SER A 135 -5.21 -17.92 1.71
C SER A 135 -5.94 -18.83 0.72
N ILE A 136 -7.26 -18.67 0.60
CA ILE A 136 -8.10 -19.48 -0.32
C ILE A 136 -7.87 -19.01 -1.76
N ASP A 137 -7.76 -17.69 -1.98
CA ASP A 137 -7.46 -17.12 -3.29
C ASP A 137 -6.13 -17.65 -3.84
N LEU A 138 -5.08 -17.60 -3.00
CA LEU A 138 -3.77 -18.12 -3.39
C LEU A 138 -3.80 -19.64 -3.63
N ALA A 139 -4.43 -20.39 -2.72
CA ALA A 139 -4.57 -21.85 -2.88
C ALA A 139 -5.34 -22.22 -4.15
N THR A 140 -6.41 -21.48 -4.45
CA THR A 140 -7.20 -21.68 -5.67
C THR A 140 -6.37 -21.45 -6.92
N TYR A 141 -5.60 -20.34 -6.97
CA TYR A 141 -4.70 -20.09 -8.09
C TYR A 141 -3.64 -21.19 -8.25
N LEU A 142 -3.03 -21.62 -7.15
CA LEU A 142 -2.04 -22.70 -7.16
C LEU A 142 -2.61 -24.02 -7.67
N ASN A 143 -3.82 -24.36 -7.28
CA ASN A 143 -4.46 -25.63 -7.67
C ASN A 143 -5.02 -25.63 -9.09
N THR A 144 -5.34 -24.47 -9.66
CA THR A 144 -6.03 -24.39 -10.95
C THR A 144 -5.14 -23.97 -12.11
N ARG A 145 -4.11 -23.16 -11.86
CA ARG A 145 -3.33 -22.50 -12.91
C ARG A 145 -1.82 -22.62 -12.77
N PHE A 146 -1.31 -22.62 -11.53
CA PHE A 146 0.11 -22.48 -11.29
C PHE A 146 0.95 -23.59 -11.91
N ASP A 147 0.54 -24.85 -11.78
CA ASP A 147 1.33 -25.99 -12.27
C ASP A 147 1.50 -25.95 -13.79
N SER A 148 0.46 -25.55 -14.52
CA SER A 148 0.54 -25.36 -15.97
C SER A 148 1.49 -24.24 -16.37
N VAL A 149 1.52 -23.14 -15.60
CA VAL A 149 2.40 -21.99 -15.87
C VAL A 149 3.83 -22.26 -15.45
N ALA A 150 4.01 -22.93 -14.32
CA ALA A 150 5.33 -23.21 -13.73
C ALA A 150 6.01 -24.46 -14.32
N GLY A 151 5.30 -25.26 -15.10
CA GLY A 151 5.79 -26.56 -15.59
C GLY A 151 6.14 -27.51 -14.45
N THR A 152 5.33 -27.52 -13.38
CA THR A 152 5.58 -28.33 -12.18
C THR A 152 4.41 -29.25 -11.87
N ARG A 153 4.58 -30.10 -10.87
CA ARG A 153 3.53 -30.99 -10.35
C ARG A 153 3.17 -30.56 -8.91
N PRO A 154 1.99 -30.95 -8.41
CA PRO A 154 1.58 -30.60 -7.05
C PRO A 154 2.64 -30.91 -5.98
N GLU A 155 3.33 -32.04 -6.11
CA GLU A 155 4.31 -32.54 -5.14
C GLU A 155 5.59 -31.70 -5.11
N THR A 156 5.98 -31.10 -6.24
CA THR A 156 7.20 -30.29 -6.37
C THR A 156 6.92 -28.79 -6.41
N ARG A 157 5.66 -28.40 -6.31
CA ARG A 157 5.21 -27.00 -6.40
C ARG A 157 5.93 -26.06 -5.43
N LEU A 158 6.16 -26.54 -4.20
CA LEU A 158 6.78 -25.72 -3.14
C LEU A 158 8.24 -25.33 -3.47
N THR A 159 8.94 -26.13 -4.27
CA THR A 159 10.33 -25.85 -4.67
C THR A 159 10.46 -24.57 -5.49
N ARG A 160 9.38 -24.11 -6.12
CA ARG A 160 9.35 -22.86 -6.90
C ARG A 160 9.40 -21.60 -6.03
N PHE A 161 9.19 -21.74 -4.73
CA PHE A 161 9.19 -20.63 -3.77
C PHE A 161 10.51 -20.60 -2.99
N ILE A 162 11.53 -19.99 -3.59
CA ILE A 162 12.87 -19.90 -2.98
C ILE A 162 12.78 -19.13 -1.66
N PRO A 163 13.33 -19.68 -0.55
CA PRO A 163 13.36 -18.99 0.73
C PRO A 163 14.18 -17.69 0.66
N ASN A 164 13.50 -16.57 0.89
CA ASN A 164 14.10 -15.23 0.93
C ASN A 164 13.08 -14.22 1.47
N THR A 165 13.49 -12.95 1.60
CA THR A 165 12.60 -11.82 1.82
C THR A 165 12.41 -11.05 0.50
N TYR A 166 11.16 -10.87 0.12
CA TYR A 166 10.76 -10.22 -1.12
C TYR A 166 9.94 -8.98 -0.81
N GLU A 167 10.11 -7.94 -1.62
CA GLU A 167 9.25 -6.75 -1.53
C GLU A 167 8.05 -6.91 -2.45
N PHE A 168 6.85 -6.73 -1.87
CA PHE A 168 5.58 -6.73 -2.58
C PHE A 168 4.74 -5.51 -2.21
N TYR A 169 3.95 -5.03 -3.16
CA TYR A 169 2.83 -4.16 -2.82
C TYR A 169 1.73 -5.00 -2.17
N TRP A 170 1.07 -4.43 -1.18
CA TRP A 170 0.00 -5.12 -0.46
C TRP A 170 -1.13 -5.62 -1.39
N THR A 171 -1.38 -4.87 -2.46
CA THR A 171 -2.43 -5.12 -3.46
C THR A 171 -2.03 -6.09 -4.58
N VAL A 172 -0.90 -6.79 -4.46
CA VAL A 172 -0.48 -7.78 -5.46
C VAL A 172 -1.52 -8.89 -5.59
N THR A 173 -1.78 -9.36 -6.81
CA THR A 173 -2.69 -10.49 -7.04
C THR A 173 -1.98 -11.84 -6.80
N PRO A 174 -2.72 -12.93 -6.52
CA PRO A 174 -2.14 -14.27 -6.43
C PRO A 174 -1.33 -14.65 -7.68
N GLU A 175 -1.83 -14.27 -8.86
CA GLU A 175 -1.15 -14.53 -10.14
C GLU A 175 0.19 -13.79 -10.22
N ASP A 176 0.21 -12.47 -9.93
CA ASP A 176 1.43 -11.66 -10.01
C ASP A 176 2.43 -12.03 -8.92
N PHE A 177 1.94 -12.41 -7.74
CA PHE A 177 2.77 -12.99 -6.69
C PHE A 177 3.49 -14.26 -7.21
N CYS A 178 2.76 -15.20 -7.76
CA CYS A 178 3.32 -16.43 -8.29
C CYS A 178 4.27 -16.18 -9.46
N LYS A 179 3.92 -15.32 -10.42
CA LYS A 179 4.83 -14.90 -11.51
C LYS A 179 6.13 -14.34 -10.99
N ARG A 180 6.08 -13.49 -9.95
CA ARG A 180 7.29 -12.98 -9.32
C ARG A 180 8.12 -14.09 -8.69
N MET A 181 7.50 -15.05 -8.01
CA MET A 181 8.21 -16.17 -7.41
C MET A 181 8.89 -17.05 -8.45
N LEU A 182 8.24 -17.34 -9.58
CA LEU A 182 8.86 -18.07 -10.71
C LEU A 182 10.08 -17.32 -11.26
N LYS A 183 9.97 -16.00 -11.43
CA LYS A 183 11.12 -15.17 -11.85
C LYS A 183 12.30 -15.23 -10.88
N GLU A 184 12.03 -15.26 -9.57
CA GLU A 184 13.09 -15.40 -8.57
C GLU A 184 13.67 -16.82 -8.53
N TYR A 185 12.85 -17.85 -8.80
CA TYR A 185 13.31 -19.23 -9.00
C TYR A 185 14.28 -19.31 -10.18
N ASP A 186 13.92 -18.77 -11.34
CA ASP A 186 14.77 -18.78 -12.54
C ASP A 186 16.07 -18.00 -12.31
N ARG A 187 16.00 -16.89 -11.60
CA ARG A 187 17.18 -16.12 -11.22
C ARG A 187 18.10 -16.88 -10.26
N PHE A 188 17.54 -17.65 -9.35
CA PHE A 188 18.32 -18.47 -8.40
C PHE A 188 19.00 -19.64 -9.09
N TRP A 189 18.28 -20.36 -9.97
CA TRP A 189 18.78 -21.53 -10.67
C TRP A 189 19.51 -21.14 -11.97
N THR A 190 20.72 -20.58 -11.82
CA THR A 190 21.61 -20.31 -12.96
C THR A 190 22.06 -21.61 -13.62
N ASP A 191 22.56 -21.54 -14.88
CA ASP A 191 23.05 -22.70 -15.59
C ASP A 191 24.21 -23.41 -14.84
N GLU A 192 25.05 -22.64 -14.15
CA GLU A 192 26.10 -23.17 -13.29
C GLU A 192 25.52 -24.01 -12.13
N LYS A 193 24.48 -23.51 -11.45
CA LYS A 193 23.84 -24.23 -10.34
C LYS A 193 23.10 -25.48 -10.82
N LYS A 194 22.43 -25.40 -11.97
CA LYS A 194 21.81 -26.56 -12.61
C LYS A 194 22.84 -27.63 -12.95
N ALA A 195 23.97 -27.23 -13.55
CA ALA A 195 25.06 -28.18 -13.87
C ALA A 195 25.64 -28.85 -12.61
N LYS A 196 25.77 -28.09 -11.52
CA LYS A 196 26.23 -28.67 -10.22
C LYS A 196 25.23 -29.67 -9.65
N ALA A 197 23.92 -29.41 -9.73
CA ALA A 197 22.89 -30.35 -9.30
C ALA A 197 22.95 -31.65 -10.14
N VAL A 198 23.00 -31.53 -11.45
CA VAL A 198 23.13 -32.67 -12.36
C VAL A 198 24.39 -33.50 -12.07
N ALA A 199 25.52 -32.86 -11.76
CA ALA A 199 26.79 -33.55 -11.45
C ALA A 199 26.70 -34.46 -10.20
N ILE A 200 25.74 -34.21 -9.31
CA ILE A 200 25.49 -35.04 -8.12
C ILE A 200 24.20 -35.88 -8.26
N GLY A 201 23.65 -35.98 -9.49
CA GLY A 201 22.49 -36.82 -9.79
C GLY A 201 21.13 -36.23 -9.33
N LEU A 202 21.07 -34.91 -9.07
CA LEU A 202 19.85 -34.23 -8.63
C LEU A 202 19.32 -33.25 -9.69
N THR A 203 18.03 -32.99 -9.62
CA THR A 203 17.39 -31.88 -10.35
C THR A 203 17.18 -30.67 -9.43
N PRO A 204 16.90 -29.48 -9.97
CA PRO A 204 16.54 -28.31 -9.15
C PRO A 204 15.30 -28.50 -8.25
N GLU A 205 14.53 -29.57 -8.46
CA GLU A 205 13.31 -29.88 -7.72
C GLU A 205 13.54 -30.91 -6.59
N GLU A 206 14.67 -31.59 -6.61
CA GLU A 206 15.16 -32.55 -5.60
C GLU A 206 16.17 -31.89 -4.64
#